data_7c2b82a888128ff13030fee5a953bdd7
#
_entry.id   7c2b82a888128ff13030fee5a953bdd7
#
_cell.length_a   1.000
_cell.length_b   1.000
_cell.length_c   1.000
_cell.angle_alpha   90.00
_cell.angle_beta   90.00
_cell.angle_gamma   90.00
#
_symmetry.space_group_name_H-M   'P 1'
#
loop_
_entity.id
_entity.type
_entity.pdbx_description
1 polymer ?
#
loop_
_entity_poly.entity_id
_entity_poly.type
_entity_poly.pdbx_seq_one_letter_code
_entity_poly.pdbx_strand_id
1 'polypeptide(L)'
;MKKRLFTTLWMKRQRKFLEIEIMANLLELSDQEIIDIANPLWEDLIRTSNNKDYGGFTKNFSKKMLMGADEVTLGKQWANSPILAKLAPDYSALGCLKRDEYVTVLFKQLSESVPGEYLGRLVLGMQDEDIKIYGCTIF
;
A
#
# COMPACT_ATOMS: atom_id res chain seq x y z
N MET A 1 40.43 -4.11 4.41
CA MET A 1 39.62 -3.17 3.64
C MET A 1 38.95 -3.78 2.43
N LYS A 2 39.69 -4.43 1.53
CA LYS A 2 39.11 -5.14 0.37
C LYS A 2 38.10 -6.21 0.80
N LYS A 3 38.40 -6.97 1.84
CA LYS A 3 37.51 -7.98 2.42
C LYS A 3 36.21 -7.38 2.92
N ARG A 4 36.29 -6.23 3.58
CA ARG A 4 35.13 -5.52 4.14
C ARG A 4 34.25 -4.95 3.04
N LEU A 5 34.87 -4.38 1.98
CA LEU A 5 34.14 -3.85 0.83
C LEU A 5 33.44 -4.97 0.04
N PHE A 6 34.16 -6.07 -0.17
CA PHE A 6 33.60 -7.25 -0.84
C PHE A 6 32.42 -7.83 -0.06
N THR A 7 32.55 -7.96 1.25
CA THR A 7 31.49 -8.43 2.15
C THR A 7 30.27 -7.53 2.07
N THR A 8 30.46 -6.21 2.06
CA THR A 8 29.37 -5.24 1.95
C THR A 8 28.63 -5.38 0.61
N LEU A 9 29.36 -5.51 -0.48
CA LEU A 9 28.78 -5.72 -1.82
C LEU A 9 28.02 -7.03 -1.90
N TRP A 10 28.60 -8.11 -1.35
CA TRP A 10 27.95 -9.41 -1.30
C TRP A 10 26.67 -9.36 -0.47
N MET A 11 26.70 -8.72 0.69
CA MET A 11 25.52 -8.56 1.55
C MET A 11 24.42 -7.75 0.85
N LYS A 12 24.78 -6.68 0.14
CA LYS A 12 23.79 -5.90 -0.65
C LYS A 12 23.17 -6.75 -1.74
N ARG A 13 23.97 -7.57 -2.43
CA ARG A 13 23.49 -8.46 -3.47
C ARG A 13 22.58 -9.55 -2.90
N GLN A 14 22.93 -10.12 -1.76
CA GLN A 14 22.11 -11.11 -1.06
C GLN A 14 20.82 -10.50 -0.55
N ARG A 15 20.87 -9.29 -0.02
CA ARG A 15 19.68 -8.57 0.45
C ARG A 15 18.71 -8.34 -0.70
N LYS A 16 19.20 -7.87 -1.84
CA LYS A 16 18.38 -7.65 -3.04
C LYS A 16 17.76 -8.96 -3.54
N PHE A 17 18.53 -10.03 -3.54
CA PHE A 17 18.04 -11.34 -3.93
C PHE A 17 16.95 -11.84 -2.98
N LEU A 18 17.15 -11.66 -1.67
CA LEU A 18 16.14 -12.03 -0.66
C LEU A 18 14.88 -11.18 -0.78
N GLU A 19 15.01 -9.89 -1.08
CA GLU A 19 13.86 -9.01 -1.31
C GLU A 19 13.04 -9.48 -2.51
N ILE A 20 13.69 -9.84 -3.62
CA ILE A 20 13.03 -10.38 -4.81
C ILE A 20 12.33 -11.70 -4.48
N GLU A 21 12.98 -12.59 -3.76
CA GLU A 21 12.42 -13.87 -3.35
C GLU A 21 11.21 -13.69 -2.42
N ILE A 22 11.32 -12.80 -1.44
CA ILE A 22 10.21 -12.46 -0.53
C ILE A 22 9.04 -11.86 -1.31
N MET A 23 9.31 -10.94 -2.23
CA MET A 23 8.27 -10.32 -3.05
C MET A 23 7.60 -11.33 -3.98
N ALA A 24 8.35 -12.27 -4.57
CA ALA A 24 7.80 -13.34 -5.40
C ALA A 24 6.89 -14.27 -4.61
N ASN A 25 7.05 -14.34 -3.28
CA ASN A 25 6.30 -15.21 -2.40
C ASN A 25 5.37 -14.43 -1.46
N LEU A 26 4.79 -13.34 -1.95
CA LEU A 26 3.90 -12.48 -1.15
C LEU A 26 2.81 -13.29 -0.41
N LEU A 27 2.24 -14.30 -1.05
CA LEU A 27 1.19 -15.15 -0.45
C LEU A 27 1.72 -16.05 0.66
N GLU A 28 3.02 -16.27 0.74
CA GLU A 28 3.65 -17.13 1.76
C GLU A 28 4.08 -16.33 2.99
N LEU A 29 4.03 -15.00 2.94
CA LEU A 29 4.37 -14.16 4.08
C LEU A 29 3.34 -14.32 5.19
N SER A 30 3.77 -14.14 6.43
CA SER A 30 2.86 -14.08 7.57
C SER A 30 2.00 -12.81 7.50
N ASP A 31 0.89 -12.82 8.22
CA ASP A 31 0.02 -11.64 8.32
C ASP A 31 0.80 -10.43 8.84
N GLN A 32 1.67 -10.63 9.83
CA GLN A 32 2.47 -9.53 10.39
C GLN A 32 3.45 -8.97 9.37
N GLU A 33 4.11 -9.82 8.61
CA GLU A 33 5.02 -9.38 7.54
C GLU A 33 4.28 -8.59 6.46
N ILE A 34 3.08 -9.03 6.10
CA ILE A 34 2.22 -8.34 5.15
C ILE A 34 1.79 -6.98 5.70
N ILE A 35 1.39 -6.92 6.96
CA ILE A 35 1.00 -5.67 7.63
C ILE A 35 2.17 -4.69 7.69
N ASP A 36 3.37 -5.18 7.96
CA ASP A 36 4.58 -4.35 7.99
C ASP A 36 4.88 -3.72 6.61
N ILE A 37 4.54 -4.42 5.54
CA ILE A 37 4.63 -3.88 4.16
C ILE A 37 3.50 -2.89 3.89
N ALA A 38 2.30 -3.21 4.34
CA ALA A 38 1.10 -2.43 4.05
C ALA A 38 1.03 -1.10 4.79
N ASN A 39 1.49 -1.05 6.03
CA ASN A 39 1.41 0.15 6.86
C ASN A 39 2.00 1.39 6.20
N PRO A 40 3.25 1.38 5.72
CA PRO A 40 3.81 2.57 5.05
C PRO A 40 3.06 2.93 3.77
N LEU A 41 2.54 1.95 3.05
CA LEU A 41 1.74 2.21 1.84
C LEU A 41 0.42 2.89 2.21
N TRP A 42 -0.23 2.43 3.28
CA TRP A 42 -1.49 3.02 3.75
C TRP A 42 -1.29 4.45 4.26
N GLU A 43 -0.25 4.68 5.06
CA GLU A 43 0.10 6.02 5.54
C GLU A 43 0.33 6.99 4.39
N ASP A 44 1.03 6.54 3.36
CA ASP A 44 1.31 7.33 2.18
C ASP A 44 0.03 7.66 1.39
N LEU A 45 -0.89 6.70 1.29
CA LEU A 45 -2.20 6.92 0.67
C LEU A 45 -3.02 7.96 1.45
N ILE A 46 -3.05 7.87 2.78
CA ILE A 46 -3.75 8.85 3.63
C ILE A 46 -3.18 10.26 3.40
N ARG A 47 -1.87 10.39 3.48
CA ARG A 47 -1.18 11.68 3.34
C ARG A 47 -1.42 12.29 1.97
N THR A 48 -1.24 11.53 0.91
CA THR A 48 -1.41 12.03 -0.46
C THR A 48 -2.87 12.30 -0.79
N SER A 49 -3.79 11.48 -0.28
CA SER A 49 -5.22 11.74 -0.41
C SER A 49 -5.62 13.07 0.25
N ASN A 50 -5.16 13.31 1.46
CA ASN A 50 -5.43 14.54 2.18
C ASN A 50 -4.90 15.77 1.45
N ASN A 51 -3.76 15.64 0.78
CA ASN A 51 -3.14 16.70 -0.01
C ASN A 51 -3.68 16.81 -1.43
N LYS A 52 -4.59 15.91 -1.82
CA LYS A 52 -5.11 15.83 -3.20
C LYS A 52 -3.97 15.70 -4.22
N ASP A 53 -2.93 14.98 -3.83
CA ASP A 53 -1.73 14.74 -4.64
C ASP A 53 -1.93 13.48 -5.48
N TYR A 54 -2.45 13.64 -6.68
CA TYR A 54 -2.71 12.53 -7.59
C TYR A 54 -1.46 11.71 -7.89
N GLY A 55 -0.36 12.38 -8.26
CA GLY A 55 0.88 11.69 -8.60
C GLY A 55 1.44 10.87 -7.44
N GLY A 56 1.46 11.44 -6.24
CA GLY A 56 1.90 10.73 -5.05
C GLY A 56 0.94 9.59 -4.66
N PHE A 57 -0.36 9.84 -4.75
CA PHE A 57 -1.38 8.84 -4.40
C PHE A 57 -1.30 7.60 -5.28
N THR A 58 -1.01 7.76 -6.57
CA THR A 58 -1.01 6.66 -7.55
C THR A 58 0.36 6.04 -7.81
N LYS A 59 1.41 6.52 -7.17
CA LYS A 59 2.79 6.09 -7.50
C LYS A 59 3.03 4.58 -7.35
N ASN A 60 2.31 3.92 -6.45
CA ASN A 60 2.46 2.48 -6.20
C ASN A 60 1.31 1.67 -6.79
N PHE A 61 0.46 2.28 -7.61
CA PHE A 61 -0.64 1.58 -8.25
C PHE A 61 -0.12 0.66 -9.37
N SER A 62 -0.73 -0.51 -9.49
CA SER A 62 -0.50 -1.39 -10.62
C SER A 62 -0.98 -0.72 -11.91
N LYS A 63 -0.47 -1.18 -13.05
CA LYS A 63 -0.95 -0.74 -14.36
C LYS A 63 -2.45 -0.97 -14.51
N LYS A 64 -2.91 -2.12 -14.02
CA LYS A 64 -4.34 -2.49 -14.06
C LYS A 64 -5.19 -1.50 -13.28
N MET A 65 -4.75 -1.11 -12.09
CA MET A 65 -5.48 -0.15 -11.26
C MET A 65 -5.48 1.25 -11.87
N LEU A 66 -4.36 1.68 -12.45
CA LEU A 66 -4.26 2.99 -13.10
C LEU A 66 -5.24 3.17 -14.25
N MET A 67 -5.64 2.10 -14.91
CA MET A 67 -6.62 2.16 -16.01
C MET A 67 -7.99 2.66 -15.54
N GLY A 68 -8.36 2.41 -14.27
CA GLY A 68 -9.63 2.83 -13.70
C GLY A 68 -9.52 3.99 -12.71
N ALA A 69 -8.33 4.52 -12.48
CA ALA A 69 -8.09 5.54 -11.46
C ALA A 69 -7.40 6.76 -12.08
N ASP A 70 -8.06 7.39 -13.06
CA ASP A 70 -7.52 8.60 -13.67
C ASP A 70 -7.71 9.82 -12.75
N GLU A 71 -7.01 10.92 -13.07
CA GLU A 71 -6.99 12.12 -12.24
C GLU A 71 -8.36 12.75 -12.09
N VAL A 72 -9.18 12.74 -13.13
CA VAL A 72 -10.54 13.29 -13.10
C VAL A 72 -11.43 12.47 -12.18
N THR A 73 -11.39 11.15 -12.29
CA THR A 73 -12.18 10.23 -11.46
C THR A 73 -11.80 10.37 -9.99
N LEU A 74 -10.52 10.38 -9.66
CA LEU A 74 -10.04 10.56 -8.29
C LEU A 74 -10.41 11.94 -7.75
N GLY A 75 -10.27 12.97 -8.57
CA GLY A 75 -10.66 14.32 -8.17
C GLY A 75 -12.13 14.41 -7.80
N LYS A 76 -13.00 13.74 -8.55
CA LYS A 76 -14.44 13.65 -8.24
C LYS A 76 -14.70 12.92 -6.93
N GLN A 77 -14.00 11.80 -6.69
CA GLN A 77 -14.12 11.05 -5.44
C GLN A 77 -13.73 11.91 -4.24
N TRP A 78 -12.60 12.61 -4.33
CA TRP A 78 -12.15 13.50 -3.26
C TRP A 78 -13.11 14.66 -3.02
N ALA A 79 -13.70 15.20 -4.09
CA ALA A 79 -14.64 16.31 -3.98
C ALA A 79 -16.00 15.89 -3.40
N ASN A 80 -16.43 14.65 -3.65
CA ASN A 80 -17.77 14.18 -3.34
C ASN A 80 -17.86 13.28 -2.11
N SER A 81 -16.72 12.83 -1.55
CA SER A 81 -16.72 11.97 -0.36
C SER A 81 -16.41 12.77 0.89
N PRO A 82 -17.38 12.96 1.80
CA PRO A 82 -17.14 13.64 3.07
C PRO A 82 -16.08 12.95 3.94
N ILE A 83 -16.02 11.62 3.90
CA ILE A 83 -15.04 10.84 4.67
C ILE A 83 -13.61 11.17 4.20
N LEU A 84 -13.42 11.31 2.89
CA LEU A 84 -12.12 11.57 2.29
C LEU A 84 -11.69 13.04 2.34
N ALA A 85 -12.56 13.94 2.82
CA ALA A 85 -12.21 15.35 2.92
C ALA A 85 -10.97 15.56 3.79
N LYS A 86 -10.88 14.83 4.89
CA LYS A 86 -9.67 14.80 5.72
C LYS A 86 -9.63 13.50 6.53
N LEU A 87 -8.77 12.58 6.14
CA LEU A 87 -8.54 11.35 6.88
C LEU A 87 -7.62 11.63 8.07
N ALA A 88 -7.94 11.02 9.21
CA ALA A 88 -7.10 11.12 10.40
C ALA A 88 -5.84 10.26 10.24
N PRO A 89 -4.73 10.63 10.90
CA PRO A 89 -3.54 9.77 10.90
C PRO A 89 -3.76 8.46 11.68
N ASP A 90 -4.83 8.40 12.49
CA ASP A 90 -5.10 7.24 13.32
C ASP A 90 -5.71 6.11 12.49
N TYR A 91 -5.02 4.98 12.48
CA TYR A 91 -5.49 3.74 11.85
C TYR A 91 -4.90 2.54 12.58
N SER A 92 -5.50 1.37 12.36
CA SER A 92 -4.93 0.12 12.85
C SER A 92 -5.27 -1.01 11.89
N ALA A 93 -4.31 -1.89 11.66
CA ALA A 93 -4.53 -3.08 10.85
C ALA A 93 -5.43 -4.06 11.60
N LEU A 94 -6.45 -4.57 10.93
CA LEU A 94 -7.39 -5.53 11.49
C LEU A 94 -7.03 -6.97 11.12
N GLY A 95 -6.36 -7.17 9.98
CA GLY A 95 -5.96 -8.48 9.51
C GLY A 95 -5.76 -8.51 8.01
N CYS A 96 -5.45 -9.70 7.52
CA CYS A 96 -5.18 -9.95 6.11
C CYS A 96 -6.04 -11.09 5.60
N LEU A 97 -6.41 -10.99 4.32
CA LEU A 97 -7.08 -12.06 3.58
C LEU A 97 -6.26 -12.39 2.36
N LYS A 98 -5.99 -13.66 2.15
CA LYS A 98 -5.29 -14.14 0.95
C LYS A 98 -6.31 -14.80 0.04
N ARG A 99 -6.37 -14.34 -1.20
CA ARG A 99 -7.33 -14.84 -2.16
C ARG A 99 -6.76 -14.72 -3.58
N ASP A 100 -6.73 -15.82 -4.29
CA ASP A 100 -6.10 -15.93 -5.59
C ASP A 100 -4.62 -15.50 -5.49
N GLU A 101 -4.18 -14.58 -6.30
CA GLU A 101 -2.81 -14.06 -6.29
C GLU A 101 -2.66 -12.78 -5.47
N TYR A 102 -3.71 -12.37 -4.73
CA TYR A 102 -3.74 -11.10 -4.03
C TYR A 102 -3.82 -11.27 -2.52
N VAL A 103 -3.33 -10.25 -1.83
CA VAL A 103 -3.48 -10.13 -0.38
C VAL A 103 -4.24 -8.84 -0.11
N THR A 104 -5.33 -8.95 0.65
CA THR A 104 -6.10 -7.79 1.08
C THR A 104 -5.80 -7.53 2.55
N VAL A 105 -5.38 -6.30 2.85
CA VAL A 105 -5.17 -5.85 4.23
C VAL A 105 -6.34 -4.97 4.62
N LEU A 106 -6.92 -5.25 5.78
CA LEU A 106 -8.05 -4.50 6.32
C LEU A 106 -7.56 -3.58 7.43
N PHE A 107 -8.03 -2.33 7.38
CA PHE A 107 -7.69 -1.31 8.36
C PHE A 107 -8.95 -0.72 8.99
N LYS A 108 -8.84 -0.39 10.28
CA LYS A 108 -9.76 0.55 10.90
C LYS A 108 -9.18 1.95 10.69
N GLN A 109 -9.92 2.82 10.03
CA GLN A 109 -9.50 4.17 9.69
C GLN A 109 -10.46 5.19 10.26
N LEU A 110 -9.93 6.28 10.80
CA LEU A 110 -10.73 7.39 11.28
C LEU A 110 -10.69 8.54 10.29
N SER A 111 -11.71 9.39 10.31
CA SER A 111 -11.79 10.60 9.52
C SER A 111 -11.92 11.79 10.46
N GLU A 112 -11.23 12.90 10.15
CA GLU A 112 -11.41 14.14 10.90
C GLU A 112 -12.65 14.91 10.45
N SER A 113 -13.19 14.55 9.28
CA SER A 113 -14.34 15.22 8.68
C SER A 113 -15.67 14.62 9.11
N VAL A 114 -15.73 13.30 9.30
CA VAL A 114 -16.96 12.58 9.65
C VAL A 114 -16.67 11.63 10.80
N PRO A 115 -17.38 11.76 11.94
CA PRO A 115 -17.20 10.86 13.07
C PRO A 115 -17.52 9.41 12.71
N GLY A 116 -16.87 8.47 13.39
CA GLY A 116 -17.10 7.04 13.23
C GLY A 116 -15.84 6.29 12.87
N GLU A 117 -15.99 4.97 12.79
CA GLU A 117 -14.92 4.07 12.39
C GLU A 117 -15.22 3.55 10.99
N TYR A 118 -14.21 3.57 10.14
CA TYR A 118 -14.35 3.19 8.73
C TYR A 118 -13.46 2.02 8.40
N LEU A 119 -13.90 1.21 7.44
CA LEU A 119 -13.12 0.07 6.96
C LEU A 119 -12.27 0.51 5.78
N GLY A 120 -10.96 0.46 5.96
CA GLY A 120 -10.00 0.61 4.88
C GLY A 120 -9.65 -0.74 4.29
N ARG A 121 -9.55 -0.81 2.98
CA ARG A 121 -9.16 -2.03 2.28
C ARG A 121 -8.04 -1.73 1.30
N LEU A 122 -6.93 -2.44 1.42
CA LEU A 122 -5.77 -2.30 0.57
C LEU A 122 -5.48 -3.66 -0.06
N VAL A 123 -5.56 -3.74 -1.39
CA VAL A 123 -5.27 -4.97 -2.13
C VAL A 123 -3.87 -4.86 -2.73
N LEU A 124 -3.03 -5.82 -2.38
CA LEU A 124 -1.64 -5.91 -2.85
C LEU A 124 -1.46 -7.12 -3.76
N GLY A 125 -0.62 -6.98 -4.75
CA GLY A 125 -0.24 -8.05 -5.67
C GLY A 125 1.13 -7.80 -6.27
N MET A 126 1.61 -8.75 -7.06
CA MET A 126 2.90 -8.66 -7.70
C MET A 126 2.74 -8.18 -9.14
N GLN A 127 3.58 -7.22 -9.54
CA GLN A 127 3.71 -6.75 -10.91
C GLN A 127 5.20 -6.61 -11.22
N ASP A 128 5.72 -7.43 -12.14
CA ASP A 128 7.13 -7.38 -12.55
C ASP A 128 8.09 -7.42 -11.35
N GLU A 129 7.85 -8.34 -10.42
CA GLU A 129 8.64 -8.56 -9.20
C GLU A 129 8.51 -7.47 -8.14
N ASP A 130 7.65 -6.47 -8.37
CA ASP A 130 7.36 -5.42 -7.40
C ASP A 130 5.99 -5.61 -6.78
N ILE A 131 5.86 -5.24 -5.51
CA ILE A 131 4.56 -5.18 -4.84
C ILE A 131 3.88 -3.89 -5.27
N LYS A 132 2.66 -4.03 -5.81
CA LYS A 132 1.85 -2.90 -6.27
C LYS A 132 0.47 -2.94 -5.65
N ILE A 133 -0.18 -1.79 -5.65
CA ILE A 133 -1.56 -1.64 -5.16
C ILE A 133 -2.53 -1.94 -6.30
N TYR A 134 -3.39 -2.92 -6.08
CA TYR A 134 -4.42 -3.34 -7.01
C TYR A 134 -5.81 -2.86 -6.62
N GLY A 135 -5.96 -2.32 -5.43
CA GLY A 135 -7.20 -1.72 -4.97
C GLY A 135 -7.00 -0.99 -3.66
N CYS A 136 -7.69 0.11 -3.46
CA CYS A 136 -7.78 0.80 -2.17
C CYS A 136 -9.14 1.48 -2.06
N THR A 137 -9.83 1.22 -0.96
CA THR A 137 -11.17 1.75 -0.72
C THR A 137 -11.37 2.02 0.77
N ILE A 138 -12.29 2.93 1.07
CA ILE A 138 -12.74 3.20 2.45
C ILE A 138 -14.27 3.21 2.44
N PHE A 139 -14.85 2.49 3.38
CA PHE A 139 -16.30 2.37 3.55
C PHE A 139 -16.79 2.98 4.85
#